data_b23fb5bb7b51262aa91d52a5ec8602d9
#
_entry.id   b23fb5bb7b51262aa91d52a5ec8602d9
#
_cell.length_a   1.000
_cell.length_b   1.000
_cell.length_c   1.000
_cell.angle_alpha   90.00
_cell.angle_beta   90.00
_cell.angle_gamma   90.00
#
_symmetry.space_group_name_H-M   'P 1'
#
loop_
_entity.id
_entity.type
_entity.pdbx_description
1 polymer ?
#
loop_
_entity_poly.entity_id
_entity_poly.type
_entity_poly.pdbx_seq_one_letter_code
_entity_poly.pdbx_strand_id
1 'polypeptide(L)'
;MKKTMYLVTGAAGFLGGTVCIQLVERGDKVRAFVLPNDKEMKYVPEEAEIVEGDLCDTESLSRFFTVPEGTEAVVLHIASIVTVDPGFNQKVMDVNVGGTKNIINMCLEHDECKKLVYCSSTSAIPEKPKGCKRSGSGNYFCC
;
A
#
# COMPACT_ATOMS: atom_id res chain seq x y z
N MET A 1 17.00 -4.25 20.86
CA MET A 1 16.17 -3.43 19.92
C MET A 1 15.28 -4.38 19.12
N LYS A 2 14.00 -4.07 19.00
CA LYS A 2 13.11 -4.84 18.13
C LYS A 2 13.51 -4.60 16.67
N LYS A 3 13.47 -5.66 15.87
CA LYS A 3 13.71 -5.56 14.43
C LYS A 3 12.45 -5.00 13.76
N THR A 4 12.60 -4.14 12.78
CA THR A 4 11.49 -3.62 11.99
C THR A 4 11.52 -4.23 10.60
N MET A 5 10.34 -4.65 10.10
CA MET A 5 10.14 -5.10 8.73
C MET A 5 9.11 -4.18 8.05
N TYR A 6 9.44 -3.70 6.87
CA TYR A 6 8.54 -2.90 6.05
C TYR A 6 7.76 -3.80 5.08
N LEU A 7 6.45 -3.78 5.21
CA LEU A 7 5.52 -4.52 4.36
C LEU A 7 4.97 -3.57 3.30
N VAL A 8 5.37 -3.74 2.05
CA VAL A 8 5.07 -2.80 0.96
C VAL A 8 4.11 -3.45 -0.02
N THR A 9 2.90 -2.91 -0.18
CA THR A 9 1.98 -3.31 -1.25
C THR A 9 2.18 -2.45 -2.49
N GLY A 10 1.91 -3.00 -3.67
CA GLY A 10 2.20 -2.31 -4.93
C GLY A 10 3.69 -2.18 -5.23
N ALA A 11 4.48 -3.09 -4.69
CA ALA A 11 5.94 -3.07 -4.75
C ALA A 11 6.50 -3.20 -6.17
N ALA A 12 5.77 -3.82 -7.11
CA ALA A 12 6.15 -3.89 -8.51
C ALA A 12 5.86 -2.59 -9.30
N GLY A 13 5.07 -1.67 -8.71
CA GLY A 13 4.75 -0.38 -9.34
C GLY A 13 5.89 0.64 -9.19
N PHE A 14 5.77 1.77 -9.92
CA PHE A 14 6.80 2.82 -9.93
C PHE A 14 7.12 3.37 -8.53
N LEU A 15 6.10 3.81 -7.78
CA LEU A 15 6.30 4.34 -6.43
C LEU A 15 6.72 3.25 -5.45
N GLY A 16 6.01 2.11 -5.45
CA GLY A 16 6.30 1.02 -4.52
C GLY A 16 7.69 0.43 -4.73
N GLY A 17 8.12 0.23 -5.97
CA GLY A 17 9.47 -0.23 -6.29
C GLY A 17 10.55 0.74 -5.82
N THR A 18 10.36 2.05 -6.08
CA THR A 18 11.28 3.09 -5.59
C THR A 18 11.39 3.08 -4.06
N VAL A 19 10.27 2.93 -3.36
CA VAL A 19 10.25 2.85 -1.90
C VAL A 19 11.00 1.59 -1.42
N CYS A 20 10.79 0.43 -2.06
CA CYS A 20 11.51 -0.79 -1.73
C CYS A 20 13.03 -0.64 -1.89
N ILE A 21 13.49 -0.03 -3.01
CA ILE A 21 14.90 0.24 -3.26
C ILE A 21 15.49 1.10 -2.14
N GLN A 22 14.86 2.23 -1.82
CA GLN A 22 15.35 3.15 -0.80
C GLN A 22 15.40 2.51 0.60
N LEU A 23 14.43 1.68 0.94
CA LEU A 23 14.42 0.95 2.22
C LEU A 23 15.57 -0.07 2.29
N VAL A 24 15.78 -0.83 1.21
CA VAL A 24 16.89 -1.81 1.11
C VAL A 24 18.25 -1.10 1.19
N GLU A 25 18.44 -0.02 0.43
CA GLU A 25 19.68 0.79 0.47
C GLU A 25 19.97 1.35 1.87
N ARG A 26 18.93 1.63 2.65
CA ARG A 26 19.04 2.06 4.05
C ARG A 26 19.38 0.90 5.01
N GLY A 27 19.33 -0.33 4.53
CA GLY A 27 19.59 -1.55 5.31
C GLY A 27 18.36 -2.09 6.05
N ASP A 28 17.17 -1.62 5.72
CA ASP A 28 15.91 -2.11 6.29
C ASP A 28 15.49 -3.45 5.70
N LYS A 29 14.73 -4.23 6.47
CA LYS A 29 14.10 -5.45 5.99
C LYS A 29 12.79 -5.10 5.29
N VAL A 30 12.66 -5.55 4.05
CA VAL A 30 11.50 -5.26 3.18
C VAL A 30 10.84 -6.56 2.75
N ARG A 31 9.52 -6.58 2.85
CA ARG A 31 8.69 -7.60 2.22
C ARG A 31 7.78 -6.92 1.20
N ALA A 32 7.89 -7.35 -0.05
CA ALA A 32 7.20 -6.81 -1.19
C ALA A 32 5.98 -7.68 -1.53
N PHE A 33 4.78 -7.09 -1.56
CA PHE A 33 3.55 -7.76 -1.98
C PHE A 33 3.26 -7.40 -3.43
N VAL A 34 3.22 -8.40 -4.30
CA VAL A 34 3.06 -8.26 -5.74
C VAL A 34 1.99 -9.21 -6.27
N LEU A 35 1.36 -8.86 -7.39
CA LEU A 35 0.42 -9.77 -8.04
C LEU A 35 1.16 -10.99 -8.61
N PRO A 36 0.53 -12.17 -8.62
CA PRO A 36 1.11 -13.34 -9.26
C PRO A 36 1.42 -13.09 -10.74
N ASN A 37 2.60 -13.51 -11.19
CA ASN A 37 3.08 -13.34 -12.57
C ASN A 37 3.18 -11.87 -13.03
N ASP A 38 3.34 -10.92 -12.11
CA ASP A 38 3.55 -9.53 -12.47
C ASP A 38 4.91 -9.35 -13.19
N LYS A 39 4.86 -8.88 -14.43
CA LYS A 39 6.07 -8.69 -15.25
C LYS A 39 7.01 -7.63 -14.69
N GLU A 40 6.46 -6.68 -13.93
CA GLU A 40 7.23 -5.60 -13.32
C GLU A 40 7.90 -6.01 -12.00
N MET A 41 7.63 -7.23 -11.51
CA MET A 41 8.29 -7.81 -10.34
C MET A 41 9.82 -7.83 -10.45
N LYS A 42 10.35 -7.84 -11.69
CA LYS A 42 11.80 -7.73 -11.99
C LYS A 42 12.46 -6.43 -11.48
N TYR A 43 11.66 -5.41 -11.15
CA TYR A 43 12.16 -4.14 -10.60
C TYR A 43 12.15 -4.09 -9.07
N VAL A 44 11.61 -5.13 -8.43
CA VAL A 44 11.71 -5.29 -6.97
C VAL A 44 13.15 -5.68 -6.62
N PRO A 45 13.80 -5.05 -5.63
CA PRO A 45 15.17 -5.40 -5.22
C PRO A 45 15.26 -6.88 -4.82
N GLU A 46 16.37 -7.53 -5.18
CA GLU A 46 16.62 -8.95 -4.85
C GLU A 46 16.68 -9.22 -3.34
N GLU A 47 17.06 -8.22 -2.55
CA GLU A 47 17.13 -8.30 -1.09
C GLU A 47 15.75 -8.23 -0.42
N ALA A 48 14.71 -7.81 -1.14
CA ALA A 48 13.34 -7.80 -0.64
C ALA A 48 12.74 -9.20 -0.70
N GLU A 49 12.08 -9.61 0.39
CA GLU A 49 11.30 -10.83 0.39
C GLU A 49 10.01 -10.64 -0.42
N ILE A 50 9.80 -11.45 -1.45
CA ILE A 50 8.62 -11.34 -2.31
C ILE A 50 7.52 -12.28 -1.81
N VAL A 51 6.31 -11.73 -1.65
CA VAL A 51 5.08 -12.48 -1.42
C VAL A 51 4.10 -12.18 -2.55
N GLU A 52 3.78 -13.20 -3.33
CA GLU A 52 2.76 -13.10 -4.36
C GLU A 52 1.36 -13.25 -3.77
N GLY A 53 0.45 -12.37 -4.17
CA GLY A 53 -0.93 -12.41 -3.72
C GLY A 53 -1.82 -11.32 -4.30
N ASP A 54 -3.06 -11.30 -3.86
CA ASP A 54 -4.07 -10.31 -4.25
C ASP A 54 -4.62 -9.64 -2.99
N LEU A 55 -4.84 -8.33 -3.04
CA LEU A 55 -5.46 -7.58 -1.93
C LEU A 55 -6.87 -8.06 -1.58
N CYS A 56 -7.56 -8.69 -2.52
CA CYS A 56 -8.88 -9.29 -2.33
C CYS A 56 -8.82 -10.70 -1.75
N ASP A 57 -7.63 -11.33 -1.68
CA ASP A 57 -7.41 -12.66 -1.12
C ASP A 57 -6.80 -12.56 0.28
N THR A 58 -7.62 -12.80 1.30
CA THR A 58 -7.22 -12.73 2.71
C THR A 58 -6.19 -13.79 3.10
N GLU A 59 -6.13 -14.93 2.41
CA GLU A 59 -5.11 -15.94 2.68
C GLU A 59 -3.72 -15.48 2.25
N SER A 60 -3.61 -14.86 1.08
CA SER A 60 -2.35 -14.26 0.62
C SER A 60 -1.91 -13.10 1.53
N LEU A 61 -2.86 -12.30 2.01
CA LEU A 61 -2.57 -11.25 2.98
C LEU A 61 -2.10 -11.81 4.31
N SER A 62 -2.67 -12.90 4.80
CA SER A 62 -2.20 -13.56 6.03
C SER A 62 -0.73 -13.97 5.92
N ARG A 63 -0.30 -14.54 4.78
CA ARG A 63 1.12 -14.84 4.53
C ARG A 63 1.98 -13.57 4.51
N PHE A 64 1.48 -12.51 3.91
CA PHE A 64 2.19 -11.22 3.83
C PHE A 64 2.40 -10.59 5.21
N PHE A 65 1.41 -10.68 6.11
CA PHE A 65 1.47 -10.10 7.45
C PHE A 65 2.19 -10.96 8.48
N THR A 66 2.41 -12.24 8.22
CA THR A 66 3.14 -13.13 9.14
C THR A 66 4.62 -12.76 9.17
N VAL A 67 5.06 -12.03 10.19
CA VAL A 67 6.46 -11.64 10.38
C VAL A 67 7.15 -12.53 11.44
N PRO A 68 8.49 -12.63 11.43
CA PRO A 68 9.23 -13.39 12.43
C PRO A 68 8.97 -12.88 13.84
N GLU A 69 9.01 -13.77 14.82
CA GLU A 69 8.87 -13.43 16.25
C GLU A 69 9.87 -12.32 16.67
N GLY A 70 9.36 -11.37 17.46
CA GLY A 70 10.15 -10.23 17.91
C GLY A 70 10.39 -9.14 16.86
N THR A 71 9.73 -9.23 15.70
CA THR A 71 9.78 -8.24 14.63
C THR A 71 8.51 -7.37 14.66
N GLU A 72 8.67 -6.06 14.54
CA GLU A 72 7.58 -5.12 14.36
C GLU A 72 7.38 -4.83 12.87
N ALA A 73 6.12 -4.73 12.44
CA ALA A 73 5.77 -4.42 11.06
C ALA A 73 5.36 -2.95 10.89
N VAL A 74 5.82 -2.34 9.80
CA VAL A 74 5.34 -1.06 9.29
C VAL A 74 4.79 -1.30 7.89
N VAL A 75 3.50 -1.09 7.71
CA VAL A 75 2.81 -1.33 6.44
C VAL A 75 2.81 -0.05 5.60
N LEU A 76 3.29 -0.14 4.37
CA LEU A 76 3.24 0.91 3.35
C LEU A 76 2.27 0.46 2.27
N HIS A 77 1.02 0.93 2.36
CA HIS A 77 -0.03 0.56 1.42
C HIS A 77 -0.06 1.52 0.23
N ILE A 78 0.55 1.11 -0.88
CA ILE A 78 0.73 1.90 -2.10
C ILE A 78 -0.10 1.33 -3.26
N ALA A 79 -0.44 0.05 -3.20
CA ALA A 79 -1.18 -0.64 -4.26
C ALA A 79 -2.52 0.03 -4.55
N SER A 80 -2.77 0.31 -5.81
CA SER A 80 -4.06 0.77 -6.32
C SER A 80 -4.18 0.50 -7.82
N ILE A 81 -5.41 0.34 -8.30
CA ILE A 81 -5.71 0.38 -9.73
C ILE A 81 -6.02 1.82 -10.12
N VAL A 82 -5.29 2.34 -11.10
CA VAL A 82 -5.54 3.65 -11.70
C VAL A 82 -6.23 3.46 -13.04
N THR A 83 -7.34 4.15 -13.27
CA THR A 83 -8.05 4.17 -14.56
C THR A 83 -8.43 5.59 -14.92
N VAL A 84 -8.39 5.89 -16.20
CA VAL A 84 -8.89 7.16 -16.78
C VAL A 84 -10.31 7.02 -17.34
N ASP A 85 -10.87 5.81 -17.30
CA ASP A 85 -12.24 5.55 -17.71
C ASP A 85 -13.21 6.19 -16.71
N PRO A 86 -14.11 7.09 -17.14
CA PRO A 86 -15.05 7.75 -16.24
C PRO A 86 -16.20 6.83 -15.80
N GLY A 87 -16.32 5.63 -16.37
CA GLY A 87 -17.33 4.64 -16.02
C GLY A 87 -17.09 3.98 -14.66
N PHE A 88 -18.18 3.48 -14.05
CA PHE A 88 -18.06 2.65 -12.86
C PHE A 88 -17.31 1.36 -13.18
N ASN A 89 -16.32 1.02 -12.37
CA ASN A 89 -15.53 -0.19 -12.53
C ASN A 89 -15.49 -0.98 -11.21
N GLN A 90 -16.18 -2.13 -11.21
CA GLN A 90 -16.28 -2.98 -10.03
C GLN A 90 -14.88 -3.46 -9.54
N LYS A 91 -13.99 -3.82 -10.46
CA LYS A 91 -12.63 -4.27 -10.10
C LYS A 91 -11.85 -3.17 -9.37
N VAL A 92 -11.99 -1.92 -9.80
CA VAL A 92 -11.36 -0.77 -9.12
C VAL A 92 -11.90 -0.63 -7.71
N MET A 93 -13.21 -0.80 -7.52
CA MET A 93 -13.84 -0.75 -6.20
C MET A 93 -13.39 -1.91 -5.31
N ASP A 94 -13.36 -3.12 -5.85
CA ASP A 94 -12.93 -4.31 -5.10
C ASP A 94 -11.49 -4.19 -4.62
N VAL A 95 -10.58 -3.73 -5.47
CA VAL A 95 -9.17 -3.59 -5.12
C VAL A 95 -8.90 -2.34 -4.28
N ASN A 96 -9.34 -1.17 -4.73
CA ASN A 96 -8.97 0.09 -4.07
C ASN A 96 -9.74 0.31 -2.76
N VAL A 97 -10.98 -0.13 -2.67
CA VAL A 97 -11.79 0.00 -1.45
C VAL A 97 -11.77 -1.30 -0.65
N GLY A 98 -12.13 -2.42 -1.27
CA GLY A 98 -12.14 -3.73 -0.61
C GLY A 98 -10.75 -4.16 -0.14
N GLY A 99 -9.76 -4.10 -1.04
CA GLY A 99 -8.37 -4.41 -0.72
C GLY A 99 -7.79 -3.53 0.39
N THR A 100 -8.06 -2.21 0.37
CA THR A 100 -7.64 -1.30 1.45
C THR A 100 -8.31 -1.66 2.79
N LYS A 101 -9.59 -2.01 2.79
CA LYS A 101 -10.27 -2.51 4.01
C LYS A 101 -9.61 -3.77 4.54
N ASN A 102 -9.24 -4.71 3.66
CA ASN A 102 -8.55 -5.93 4.06
C ASN A 102 -7.19 -5.62 4.70
N ILE A 103 -6.40 -4.69 4.13
CA ILE A 103 -5.14 -4.24 4.72
C ILE A 103 -5.35 -3.63 6.12
N ILE A 104 -6.37 -2.78 6.29
CA ILE A 104 -6.69 -2.19 7.60
C ILE A 104 -7.05 -3.28 8.61
N ASN A 105 -7.91 -4.24 8.23
CA ASN A 105 -8.29 -5.35 9.10
C ASN A 105 -7.07 -6.17 9.51
N MET A 106 -6.20 -6.53 8.57
CA MET A 106 -4.97 -7.24 8.87
C MET A 106 -4.06 -6.45 9.82
N CYS A 107 -3.95 -5.12 9.66
CA CYS A 107 -3.20 -4.28 10.61
C CYS A 107 -3.79 -4.30 12.03
N LEU A 108 -5.10 -4.43 12.15
CA LEU A 108 -5.79 -4.49 13.45
C LEU A 108 -5.73 -5.88 14.10
N GLU A 109 -5.64 -6.94 13.30
CA GLU A 109 -5.58 -8.34 13.76
C GLU A 109 -4.16 -8.78 14.14
N HIS A 110 -3.13 -8.08 13.64
CA HIS A 110 -1.72 -8.40 13.89
C HIS A 110 -1.08 -7.39 14.85
N ASP A 111 -0.86 -7.78 16.08
CA ASP A 111 -0.26 -6.94 17.12
C ASP A 111 1.16 -6.45 16.78
N GLU A 112 1.86 -7.16 15.89
CA GLU A 112 3.18 -6.78 15.36
C GLU A 112 3.09 -5.55 14.46
N CYS A 113 1.94 -5.28 13.84
CA CYS A 113 1.73 -4.11 13.00
C CYS A 113 1.64 -2.84 13.85
N LYS A 114 2.68 -2.01 13.81
CA LYS A 114 2.77 -0.79 14.63
C LYS A 114 2.35 0.48 13.88
N LYS A 115 2.38 0.44 12.57
CA LYS A 115 2.04 1.61 11.75
C LYS A 115 1.54 1.19 10.37
N LEU A 116 0.50 1.89 9.92
CA LEU A 116 0.05 1.88 8.53
C LEU A 116 0.26 3.27 7.92
N VAL A 117 0.96 3.31 6.79
CA VAL A 117 1.07 4.49 5.93
C VAL A 117 0.32 4.19 4.65
N TYR A 118 -0.70 4.96 4.37
CA TYR A 118 -1.55 4.81 3.18
C TYR A 118 -1.23 5.89 2.14
N CYS A 119 -0.95 5.48 0.92
CA CYS A 119 -0.77 6.38 -0.21
C CYS A 119 -2.14 6.71 -0.81
N SER A 120 -2.66 7.87 -0.47
CA SER A 120 -3.90 8.41 -1.04
C SER A 120 -3.65 9.07 -2.41
N SER A 121 -4.64 9.73 -2.96
CA SER A 121 -4.55 10.42 -4.25
C SER A 121 -5.13 11.83 -4.16
N THR A 122 -4.56 12.75 -4.94
CA THR A 122 -5.15 14.07 -5.16
C THR A 122 -6.55 13.99 -5.79
N SER A 123 -6.85 12.90 -6.50
CA SER A 123 -8.19 12.64 -7.05
C SER A 123 -9.26 12.38 -5.99
N ALA A 124 -8.86 12.11 -4.74
CA ALA A 124 -9.78 12.00 -3.60
C ALA A 124 -10.22 13.37 -3.06
N ILE A 125 -9.58 14.45 -3.51
CA ILE A 125 -9.92 15.83 -3.10
C ILE A 125 -10.99 16.35 -4.05
N PRO A 126 -12.17 16.76 -3.55
CA PRO A 126 -13.23 17.28 -4.41
C PRO A 126 -12.77 18.55 -5.14
N GLU A 127 -13.16 18.66 -6.41
CA GLU A 127 -12.95 19.88 -7.19
C GLU A 127 -13.71 21.06 -6.57
N LYS A 128 -13.04 22.21 -6.48
CA LYS A 128 -13.73 23.43 -6.06
C LYS A 128 -14.68 23.90 -7.14
N PRO A 129 -15.88 24.41 -6.77
CA PRO A 129 -16.73 25.10 -7.73
C PRO A 129 -15.97 26.22 -8.43
N LYS A 130 -16.17 26.38 -9.74
CA LYS A 130 -15.57 27.47 -10.52
C LYS A 130 -15.85 28.82 -9.82
N GLY A 131 -14.80 29.57 -9.50
CA GLY A 131 -14.92 30.90 -8.87
C GLY A 131 -14.57 30.96 -7.37
N CYS A 132 -14.36 29.84 -6.68
CA CYS A 132 -13.89 29.86 -5.28
C CYS A 132 -12.41 30.24 -5.20
N LYS A 133 -12.10 31.36 -4.55
CA LYS A 133 -10.72 31.75 -4.19
C LYS A 133 -10.22 30.85 -3.03
N ARG A 134 -8.93 30.49 -3.02
CA ARG A 134 -8.30 29.85 -1.88
C ARG A 134 -8.38 30.78 -0.66
N SER A 135 -9.05 30.37 0.40
CA SER A 135 -8.83 30.98 1.71
C SER A 135 -7.55 30.36 2.32
N GLY A 136 -6.65 31.18 2.82
CA GLY A 136 -5.31 30.81 3.24
C GLY A 136 -5.20 29.97 4.54
N SER A 137 -6.30 29.37 5.02
CA SER A 137 -6.30 28.45 6.16
C SER A 137 -7.02 27.18 5.75
N GLY A 138 -6.27 26.26 5.15
CA GLY A 138 -6.82 25.04 4.60
C GLY A 138 -7.06 23.97 5.66
N ASN A 139 -8.23 23.93 6.27
CA ASN A 139 -8.74 22.71 6.88
C ASN A 139 -9.54 21.96 5.81
N TYR A 140 -8.96 20.89 5.27
CA TYR A 140 -9.67 19.96 4.42
C TYR A 140 -10.26 18.87 5.33
N PHE A 141 -11.57 18.91 5.54
CA PHE A 141 -12.30 17.76 6.05
C PHE A 141 -12.84 16.99 4.84
N CYS A 142 -12.31 15.76 4.62
CA CYS A 142 -13.00 14.78 3.81
C CYS A 142 -14.06 14.14 4.71
N CYS A 143 -15.34 14.27 4.32
CA CYS A 143 -16.43 13.47 4.87
C CYS A 143 -16.39 12.07 4.29
#